data_35ab5a9ddc873f1934271a0ddc83e72a
#
_entry.id   35ab5a9ddc873f1934271a0ddc83e72a
#
_cell.length_a   1.000
_cell.length_b   1.000
_cell.length_c   1.000
_cell.angle_alpha   90.00
_cell.angle_beta   90.00
_cell.angle_gamma   90.00
#
_symmetry.space_group_name_H-M   'P 1'
#
loop_
_entity.id
_entity.type
_entity.pdbx_description
1 polymer ?
#
loop_
_entity_poly.entity_id
_entity_poly.type
_entity_poly.pdbx_seq_one_letter_code
_entity_poly.pdbx_strand_id
1 'polypeptide(L)'
;TRAQQFSVFPSSNITGILQRVTYPVLCSIQNDIDRLRGVYRKFLKLSAYVVFPLMTGLAAVSFPFIRIVLGEKWIFCAALLQIICFSMMWYPIHAINLNLLQVQGRSDLFLRLEIIKKAIGVSILCLTIPLGLKAMCFGGVVSSLLCLVINTFYTGKLIQVGFIMQMRDLFPTLVVSLLMFVLVLSLQWMTENLYAQLLGGIILGSGFYLAVTRILRFQELQELFSLFSKR
;
A
#
# COMPACT_ATOMS: atom_id res chain seq x y z
N THR A 1 13.25 8.18 10.72
CA THR A 1 12.46 8.37 11.97
C THR A 1 11.88 7.03 12.44
N ARG A 2 11.52 6.90 13.76
CA ARG A 2 10.88 5.68 14.30
C ARG A 2 9.57 5.36 13.60
N ALA A 3 8.74 6.39 13.30
CA ALA A 3 7.50 6.22 12.54
C ALA A 3 7.74 5.55 11.18
N GLN A 4 8.81 5.94 10.49
CA GLN A 4 9.17 5.35 9.20
C GLN A 4 9.59 3.87 9.32
N GLN A 5 10.33 3.51 10.36
CA GLN A 5 10.70 2.11 10.59
C GLN A 5 9.47 1.21 10.75
N PHE A 6 8.47 1.63 11.54
CA PHE A 6 7.24 0.87 11.76
C PHE A 6 6.35 0.77 10.53
N SER A 7 6.31 1.77 9.65
CA SER A 7 5.50 1.74 8.44
C SER A 7 6.18 1.02 7.27
N VAL A 8 7.50 1.20 7.12
CA VAL A 8 8.27 0.58 6.01
C VAL A 8 8.38 -0.93 6.22
N PHE A 9 8.62 -1.38 7.45
CA PHE A 9 8.85 -2.79 7.74
C PHE A 9 7.74 -3.74 7.22
N PRO A 10 6.43 -3.55 7.53
CA PRO A 10 5.40 -4.44 7.02
C PRO A 10 5.19 -4.30 5.50
N SER A 11 5.18 -3.08 4.97
CA SER A 11 4.97 -2.85 3.54
C SER A 11 6.10 -3.42 2.68
N SER A 12 7.37 -3.18 3.06
CA SER A 12 8.53 -3.65 2.29
C SER A 12 8.71 -5.16 2.33
N ASN A 13 8.50 -5.79 3.49
CA ASN A 13 8.62 -7.24 3.61
C ASN A 13 7.57 -7.97 2.77
N ILE A 14 6.31 -7.56 2.86
CA ILE A 14 5.24 -8.16 2.06
C ILE A 14 5.51 -7.93 0.57
N THR A 15 5.90 -6.70 0.19
CA THR A 15 6.24 -6.39 -1.20
C THR A 15 7.41 -7.22 -1.69
N GLY A 16 8.45 -7.41 -0.88
CA GLY A 16 9.61 -8.25 -1.23
C GLY A 16 9.24 -9.72 -1.47
N ILE A 17 8.34 -10.28 -0.65
CA ILE A 17 7.81 -11.64 -0.85
C ILE A 17 7.01 -11.70 -2.15
N LEU A 18 6.12 -10.74 -2.38
CA LEU A 18 5.32 -10.67 -3.60
C LEU A 18 6.18 -10.53 -4.85
N GLN A 19 7.21 -9.69 -4.82
CA GLN A 19 8.13 -9.51 -5.95
C GLN A 19 8.88 -10.79 -6.31
N ARG A 20 9.33 -11.57 -5.34
CA ARG A 20 10.01 -12.86 -5.57
C ARG A 20 9.15 -13.86 -6.34
N VAL A 21 7.83 -13.79 -6.20
CA VAL A 21 6.89 -14.64 -6.94
C VAL A 21 6.45 -13.96 -8.24
N THR A 22 6.14 -12.68 -8.19
CA THR A 22 5.60 -11.92 -9.33
C THR A 22 6.60 -11.81 -10.48
N TYR A 23 7.85 -11.48 -10.18
CA TYR A 23 8.86 -11.22 -11.22
C TYR A 23 9.13 -12.44 -12.10
N PRO A 24 9.46 -13.66 -11.59
CA PRO A 24 9.67 -14.83 -12.42
C PRO A 24 8.44 -15.24 -13.24
N VAL A 25 7.23 -15.12 -12.64
CA VAL A 25 5.98 -15.46 -13.33
C VAL A 25 5.74 -14.51 -14.51
N LEU A 26 5.95 -13.20 -14.32
CA LEU A 26 5.80 -12.24 -15.41
C LEU A 26 6.86 -12.45 -16.51
N CYS A 27 8.11 -12.80 -16.14
CA CYS A 27 9.16 -13.14 -17.11
C CYS A 27 8.79 -14.35 -17.98
N SER A 28 8.19 -15.40 -17.38
CA SER A 28 7.83 -16.62 -18.12
C SER A 28 6.73 -16.41 -19.18
N ILE A 29 5.95 -15.33 -19.05
CA ILE A 29 4.82 -15.02 -19.96
C ILE A 29 5.01 -13.69 -20.70
N GLN A 30 6.22 -13.12 -20.71
CA GLN A 30 6.49 -11.79 -21.25
C GLN A 30 6.12 -11.61 -22.73
N ASN A 31 6.12 -12.69 -23.52
CA ASN A 31 5.81 -12.68 -24.95
C ASN A 31 4.30 -12.74 -25.24
N ASP A 32 3.47 -13.10 -24.26
CA ASP A 32 2.01 -13.17 -24.38
C ASP A 32 1.39 -11.98 -23.63
N ILE A 33 1.13 -10.88 -24.37
CA ILE A 33 0.67 -9.61 -23.77
C ILE A 33 -0.68 -9.76 -23.10
N ASP A 34 -1.61 -10.55 -23.62
CA ASP A 34 -2.95 -10.69 -23.05
C ASP A 34 -2.90 -11.47 -21.74
N ARG A 35 -2.12 -12.55 -21.69
CA ARG A 35 -1.87 -13.31 -20.49
C ARG A 35 -1.09 -12.49 -19.45
N LEU A 36 -0.07 -11.75 -19.89
CA LEU A 36 0.72 -10.86 -19.07
C LEU A 36 -0.18 -9.80 -18.39
N ARG A 37 -1.09 -9.17 -19.15
CA ARG A 37 -2.07 -8.20 -18.64
C ARG A 37 -2.96 -8.81 -17.57
N GLY A 38 -3.50 -9.99 -17.80
CA GLY A 38 -4.37 -10.68 -16.85
C GLY A 38 -3.66 -10.99 -15.53
N VAL A 39 -2.47 -11.59 -15.61
CA VAL A 39 -1.65 -11.98 -14.45
C VAL A 39 -1.14 -10.73 -13.70
N TYR A 40 -0.71 -9.69 -14.42
CA TYR A 40 -0.28 -8.43 -13.82
C TYR A 40 -1.40 -7.78 -12.98
N ARG A 41 -2.63 -7.66 -13.53
CA ARG A 41 -3.78 -7.13 -12.81
C ARG A 41 -4.14 -7.96 -11.58
N LYS A 42 -4.03 -9.29 -11.70
CA LYS A 42 -4.23 -10.20 -10.58
C LYS A 42 -3.25 -9.94 -9.43
N PHE A 43 -1.96 -9.77 -9.73
CA PHE A 43 -0.95 -9.45 -8.72
C PHE A 43 -1.17 -8.07 -8.09
N LEU A 44 -1.59 -7.07 -8.87
CA LEU A 44 -1.94 -5.76 -8.33
C LEU A 44 -3.07 -5.85 -7.30
N LYS A 45 -4.17 -6.53 -7.66
CA LYS A 45 -5.33 -6.72 -6.78
C LYS A 45 -4.97 -7.49 -5.52
N LEU A 46 -4.24 -8.60 -5.65
CA LEU A 46 -3.83 -9.42 -4.53
C LEU A 46 -2.92 -8.65 -3.57
N SER A 47 -1.98 -7.86 -4.12
CA SER A 47 -1.08 -7.03 -3.32
C SER A 47 -1.83 -5.95 -2.55
N ALA A 48 -2.77 -5.27 -3.19
CA ALA A 48 -3.62 -4.27 -2.55
C ALA A 48 -4.53 -4.90 -1.48
N TYR A 49 -5.09 -6.07 -1.76
CA TYR A 49 -5.96 -6.80 -0.84
C TYR A 49 -5.30 -7.10 0.51
N VAL A 50 -3.99 -7.36 0.51
CA VAL A 50 -3.22 -7.62 1.73
C VAL A 50 -2.69 -6.32 2.34
N VAL A 51 -2.08 -5.44 1.54
CA VAL A 51 -1.32 -4.31 2.07
C VAL A 51 -2.21 -3.12 2.44
N PHE A 52 -3.31 -2.86 1.71
CA PHE A 52 -4.19 -1.74 2.04
C PHE A 52 -4.80 -1.86 3.44
N PRO A 53 -5.48 -2.98 3.81
CA PRO A 53 -6.03 -3.10 5.15
C PRO A 53 -4.95 -3.14 6.24
N LEU A 54 -3.78 -3.72 5.95
CA LEU A 54 -2.68 -3.74 6.92
C LEU A 54 -2.15 -2.34 7.20
N MET A 55 -1.95 -1.51 6.18
CA MET A 55 -1.42 -0.16 6.36
C MET A 55 -2.47 0.80 6.92
N THR A 56 -3.73 0.71 6.48
CA THR A 56 -4.84 1.50 7.07
C THR A 56 -5.16 1.05 8.50
N GLY A 57 -5.08 -0.25 8.79
CA GLY A 57 -5.22 -0.78 10.14
C GLY A 57 -4.12 -0.26 11.08
N LEU A 58 -2.85 -0.32 10.63
CA LEU A 58 -1.73 0.24 11.40
C LEU A 58 -1.89 1.76 11.60
N ALA A 59 -2.36 2.48 10.59
CA ALA A 59 -2.66 3.90 10.71
C ALA A 59 -3.76 4.16 11.75
N ALA A 60 -4.81 3.34 11.77
CA ALA A 60 -5.92 3.47 12.72
C ALA A 60 -5.47 3.26 14.16
N VAL A 61 -4.66 2.22 14.43
CA VAL A 61 -4.18 1.92 15.78
C VAL A 61 -2.87 2.62 16.15
N SER A 62 -2.39 3.56 15.34
CA SER A 62 -1.08 4.22 15.53
C SER A 62 -0.92 4.88 16.90
N PHE A 63 -1.95 5.53 17.43
CA PHE A 63 -1.91 6.20 18.74
C PHE A 63 -1.77 5.23 19.90
N PRO A 64 -2.69 4.25 20.11
CA PRO A 64 -2.54 3.29 21.21
C PRO A 64 -1.25 2.44 21.02
N PHE A 65 -0.87 2.09 19.81
CA PHE A 65 0.36 1.35 19.53
C PHE A 65 1.60 2.12 20.00
N ILE A 66 1.78 3.37 19.60
CA ILE A 66 2.95 4.17 19.97
C ILE A 66 2.96 4.46 21.49
N ARG A 67 1.81 4.73 22.12
CA ARG A 67 1.75 4.96 23.58
C ARG A 67 2.18 3.71 24.37
N ILE A 68 1.79 2.53 23.93
CA ILE A 68 2.15 1.27 24.61
C ILE A 68 3.62 0.91 24.36
N VAL A 69 4.12 1.03 23.13
CA VAL A 69 5.46 0.53 22.74
C VAL A 69 6.57 1.55 23.06
N LEU A 70 6.33 2.84 22.83
CA LEU A 70 7.34 3.91 22.99
C LEU A 70 7.07 4.85 24.14
N GLY A 71 5.85 4.87 24.67
CA GLY A 71 5.42 5.77 25.74
C GLY A 71 4.95 7.15 25.25
N GLU A 72 4.38 7.94 26.17
CA GLU A 72 3.72 9.22 25.87
C GLU A 72 4.64 10.28 25.24
N LYS A 73 5.93 10.26 25.57
CA LYS A 73 6.92 11.19 24.98
C LYS A 73 6.98 11.12 23.44
N TRP A 74 6.51 10.01 22.85
CA TRP A 74 6.57 9.75 21.41
C TRP A 74 5.22 9.93 20.70
N ILE A 75 4.21 10.52 21.35
CA ILE A 75 2.85 10.62 20.77
C ILE A 75 2.83 11.38 19.43
N PHE A 76 3.75 12.33 19.23
CA PHE A 76 3.92 13.01 17.94
C PHE A 76 4.31 12.03 16.82
N CYS A 77 5.07 10.97 17.17
CA CYS A 77 5.42 9.91 16.23
C CYS A 77 4.20 9.14 15.72
N ALA A 78 3.13 9.01 16.54
CA ALA A 78 1.89 8.35 16.13
C ALA A 78 1.19 9.09 14.97
N ALA A 79 1.10 10.43 15.06
CA ALA A 79 0.54 11.24 14.00
C ALA A 79 1.36 11.13 12.68
N LEU A 80 2.69 11.08 12.78
CA LEU A 80 3.55 10.87 11.62
C LEU A 80 3.37 9.47 11.04
N LEU A 81 3.30 8.43 11.89
CA LEU A 81 3.07 7.05 11.48
C LEU A 81 1.77 6.93 10.70
N GLN A 82 0.69 7.54 11.20
CA GLN A 82 -0.61 7.55 10.55
C GLN A 82 -0.51 8.08 9.11
N ILE A 83 0.14 9.23 8.91
CA ILE A 83 0.31 9.86 7.58
C ILE A 83 1.19 8.99 6.67
N ILE A 84 2.32 8.49 7.19
CA ILE A 84 3.28 7.70 6.39
C ILE A 84 2.64 6.38 5.93
N CYS A 85 1.76 5.75 6.72
CA CYS A 85 1.03 4.55 6.32
C CYS A 85 0.24 4.75 5.02
N PHE A 86 -0.39 5.92 4.82
CA PHE A 86 -1.11 6.24 3.57
C PHE A 86 -0.17 6.40 2.36
N SER A 87 1.09 6.77 2.56
CA SER A 87 2.08 6.74 1.50
C SER A 87 2.55 5.32 1.20
N MET A 88 2.83 4.54 2.26
CA MET A 88 3.41 3.20 2.17
C MET A 88 2.43 2.15 1.66
N MET A 89 1.12 2.37 1.73
CA MET A 89 0.13 1.46 1.16
C MET A 89 0.27 1.30 -0.36
N TRP A 90 0.77 2.32 -1.07
CA TRP A 90 0.98 2.28 -2.53
C TRP A 90 2.30 1.62 -2.94
N TYR A 91 3.19 1.34 -1.99
CA TYR A 91 4.53 0.81 -2.27
C TYR A 91 4.52 -0.48 -3.10
N PRO A 92 3.69 -1.52 -2.82
CA PRO A 92 3.66 -2.72 -3.65
C PRO A 92 3.17 -2.43 -5.08
N ILE A 93 2.26 -1.49 -5.25
CA ILE A 93 1.75 -1.09 -6.57
C ILE A 93 2.87 -0.46 -7.41
N HIS A 94 3.68 0.42 -6.80
CA HIS A 94 4.87 0.98 -7.44
C HIS A 94 5.86 -0.12 -7.85
N ALA A 95 6.12 -1.07 -6.94
CA ALA A 95 7.07 -2.15 -7.17
C ALA A 95 6.65 -3.06 -8.33
N ILE A 96 5.37 -3.43 -8.43
CA ILE A 96 4.84 -4.27 -9.51
C ILE A 96 4.87 -3.53 -10.85
N ASN A 97 4.54 -2.22 -10.88
CA ASN A 97 4.67 -1.39 -12.07
C ASN A 97 6.11 -1.34 -12.59
N LEU A 98 7.09 -1.18 -11.70
CA LEU A 98 8.50 -1.16 -12.05
C LEU A 98 9.02 -2.52 -12.52
N ASN A 99 8.58 -3.60 -11.87
CA ASN A 99 8.92 -4.97 -12.29
C ASN A 99 8.48 -5.24 -13.74
N LEU A 100 7.31 -4.76 -14.13
CA LEU A 100 6.82 -4.91 -15.50
C LEU A 100 7.76 -4.28 -16.52
N LEU A 101 8.30 -3.10 -16.25
CA LEU A 101 9.27 -2.44 -17.14
C LEU A 101 10.53 -3.28 -17.31
N GLN A 102 11.01 -3.88 -16.22
CA GLN A 102 12.19 -4.76 -16.25
C GLN A 102 11.90 -6.06 -17.02
N VAL A 103 10.74 -6.68 -16.81
CA VAL A 103 10.28 -7.88 -17.53
C VAL A 103 10.21 -7.62 -19.05
N GLN A 104 9.79 -6.43 -19.46
CA GLN A 104 9.71 -6.03 -20.86
C GLN A 104 11.07 -5.55 -21.44
N GLY A 105 12.16 -5.69 -20.67
CA GLY A 105 13.51 -5.27 -21.10
C GLY A 105 13.69 -3.75 -21.26
N ARG A 106 12.74 -2.94 -20.73
CA ARG A 106 12.72 -1.48 -20.90
C ARG A 106 13.44 -0.78 -19.73
N SER A 107 14.72 -1.13 -19.56
CA SER A 107 15.59 -0.51 -18.53
C SER A 107 15.79 0.99 -18.77
N ASP A 108 15.67 1.46 -20.01
CA ASP A 108 15.67 2.87 -20.39
C ASP A 108 14.53 3.64 -19.72
N LEU A 109 13.31 3.09 -19.77
CA LEU A 109 12.13 3.69 -19.16
C LEU A 109 12.19 3.59 -17.63
N PHE A 110 12.71 2.48 -17.11
CA PHE A 110 12.93 2.31 -15.69
C PHE A 110 13.83 3.42 -15.12
N LEU A 111 14.99 3.67 -15.75
CA LEU A 111 15.92 4.71 -15.32
C LEU A 111 15.28 6.10 -15.41
N ARG A 112 14.60 6.42 -16.51
CA ARG A 112 13.90 7.71 -16.68
C ARG A 112 12.87 7.92 -15.59
N LEU A 113 12.07 6.91 -15.26
CA LEU A 113 11.08 6.97 -14.20
C LEU A 113 11.71 7.22 -12.84
N GLU A 114 12.80 6.52 -12.51
CA GLU A 114 13.49 6.72 -11.24
C GLU A 114 14.05 8.15 -11.13
N ILE A 115 14.61 8.71 -12.19
CA ILE A 115 15.09 10.11 -12.21
C ILE A 115 13.93 11.09 -11.98
N ILE A 116 12.83 10.93 -12.72
CA ILE A 116 11.65 11.81 -12.61
C ILE A 116 11.07 11.73 -11.18
N LYS A 117 10.90 10.54 -10.64
CA LYS A 117 10.41 10.35 -9.26
C LYS A 117 11.31 10.99 -8.21
N LYS A 118 12.64 10.85 -8.37
CA LYS A 118 13.61 11.50 -7.48
C LYS A 118 13.52 13.03 -7.58
N ALA A 119 13.42 13.58 -8.79
CA ALA A 119 13.26 15.02 -8.99
C ALA A 119 11.97 15.53 -8.32
N ILE A 120 10.82 14.86 -8.52
CA ILE A 120 9.56 15.20 -7.87
C ILE A 120 9.69 15.11 -6.35
N GLY A 121 10.26 14.02 -5.83
CA GLY A 121 10.45 13.83 -4.39
C GLY A 121 11.30 14.93 -3.76
N VAL A 122 12.41 15.31 -4.39
CA VAL A 122 13.29 16.40 -3.92
C VAL A 122 12.56 17.74 -3.99
N SER A 123 11.85 18.05 -5.08
CA SER A 123 11.09 19.30 -5.21
C SER A 123 10.01 19.43 -4.12
N ILE A 124 9.22 18.37 -3.88
CA ILE A 124 8.20 18.37 -2.83
C ILE A 124 8.86 18.50 -1.45
N LEU A 125 9.98 17.82 -1.22
CA LEU A 125 10.71 17.92 0.04
C LEU A 125 11.18 19.33 0.29
N CYS A 126 11.80 20.00 -0.70
CA CYS A 126 12.25 21.39 -0.59
C CYS A 126 11.09 22.35 -0.26
N LEU A 127 9.91 22.13 -0.85
CA LEU A 127 8.71 22.94 -0.58
C LEU A 127 8.13 22.70 0.82
N THR A 128 8.27 21.48 1.36
CA THR A 128 7.63 21.09 2.63
C THR A 128 8.54 21.24 3.85
N ILE A 129 9.87 21.33 3.68
CA ILE A 129 10.81 21.56 4.79
C ILE A 129 10.44 22.79 5.64
N PRO A 130 10.17 24.00 5.06
CA PRO A 130 9.84 25.16 5.87
C PRO A 130 8.50 25.07 6.58
N LEU A 131 7.60 24.15 6.15
CA LEU A 131 6.29 23.95 6.74
C LEU A 131 6.28 22.93 7.89
N GLY A 132 7.43 22.32 8.16
CA GLY A 132 7.63 21.41 9.28
C GLY A 132 7.36 19.92 8.96
N LEU A 133 7.61 19.09 9.98
CA LEU A 133 7.71 17.63 9.81
C LEU A 133 6.39 16.96 9.36
N LYS A 134 5.23 17.45 9.83
CA LYS A 134 3.92 16.93 9.36
C LYS A 134 3.72 17.21 7.88
N ALA A 135 4.06 18.42 7.43
CA ALA A 135 3.95 18.80 6.02
C ALA A 135 4.88 17.94 5.13
N MET A 136 6.08 17.61 5.60
CA MET A 136 6.98 16.70 4.88
C MET A 136 6.36 15.30 4.72
N CYS A 137 5.67 14.77 5.75
CA CYS A 137 4.98 13.49 5.64
C CYS A 137 3.80 13.54 4.65
N PHE A 138 3.00 14.62 4.68
CA PHE A 138 1.95 14.84 3.67
C PHE A 138 2.52 15.01 2.27
N GLY A 139 3.63 15.72 2.13
CA GLY A 139 4.39 15.82 0.88
C GLY A 139 4.79 14.44 0.34
N GLY A 140 5.17 13.52 1.23
CA GLY A 140 5.44 12.12 0.88
C GLY A 140 4.22 11.39 0.31
N VAL A 141 3.01 11.62 0.86
CA VAL A 141 1.76 11.06 0.32
C VAL A 141 1.49 11.61 -1.07
N VAL A 142 1.57 12.93 -1.24
CA VAL A 142 1.38 13.59 -2.54
C VAL A 142 2.39 13.09 -3.56
N SER A 143 3.68 13.01 -3.18
CA SER A 143 4.74 12.46 -4.02
C SER A 143 4.43 11.02 -4.46
N SER A 144 3.96 10.16 -3.54
CA SER A 144 3.60 8.78 -3.84
C SER A 144 2.46 8.71 -4.86
N LEU A 145 1.41 9.52 -4.71
CA LEU A 145 0.29 9.56 -5.66
C LEU A 145 0.71 10.08 -7.05
N LEU A 146 1.54 11.12 -7.12
CA LEU A 146 2.09 11.61 -8.39
C LEU A 146 2.96 10.56 -9.07
N CYS A 147 3.82 9.89 -8.32
CA CYS A 147 4.64 8.79 -8.83
C CYS A 147 3.77 7.62 -9.33
N LEU A 148 2.62 7.36 -8.70
CA LEU A 148 1.67 6.34 -9.17
C LEU A 148 1.12 6.67 -10.55
N VAL A 149 0.69 7.92 -10.77
CA VAL A 149 0.21 8.37 -12.09
C VAL A 149 1.29 8.19 -13.16
N ILE A 150 2.53 8.58 -12.86
CA ILE A 150 3.65 8.47 -13.81
C ILE A 150 3.99 7.01 -14.12
N ASN A 151 4.06 6.14 -13.10
CA ASN A 151 4.32 4.72 -13.31
C ASN A 151 3.25 4.07 -14.18
N THR A 152 1.97 4.36 -13.91
CA THR A 152 0.84 3.78 -14.63
C THR A 152 0.72 4.27 -16.06
N PHE A 153 1.24 5.46 -16.38
CA PHE A 153 1.29 5.97 -17.75
C PHE A 153 2.15 5.07 -18.66
N TYR A 154 3.33 4.68 -18.20
CA TYR A 154 4.21 3.80 -19.00
C TYR A 154 3.68 2.36 -19.07
N THR A 155 3.11 1.86 -17.99
CA THR A 155 2.44 0.55 -17.98
C THR A 155 1.25 0.54 -18.95
N GLY A 156 0.49 1.65 -19.01
CA GLY A 156 -0.58 1.82 -19.97
C GLY A 156 -0.12 1.72 -21.42
N LYS A 157 1.07 2.25 -21.73
CA LYS A 157 1.67 2.15 -23.08
C LYS A 157 2.15 0.74 -23.43
N LEU A 158 2.66 -0.03 -22.46
CA LEU A 158 3.24 -1.35 -22.70
C LEU A 158 2.19 -2.46 -22.79
N ILE A 159 1.25 -2.50 -21.84
CA ILE A 159 0.26 -3.57 -21.72
C ILE A 159 -1.19 -3.08 -21.70
N GLN A 160 -1.43 -1.81 -22.04
CA GLN A 160 -2.75 -1.16 -22.05
C GLN A 160 -3.48 -1.16 -20.68
N VAL A 161 -2.73 -1.23 -19.57
CA VAL A 161 -3.26 -1.14 -18.21
C VAL A 161 -2.83 0.20 -17.61
N GLY A 162 -3.51 1.27 -18.02
CA GLY A 162 -3.24 2.63 -17.56
C GLY A 162 -3.84 2.95 -16.18
N PHE A 163 -3.69 4.21 -15.76
CA PHE A 163 -4.10 4.69 -14.44
C PHE A 163 -5.56 4.37 -14.09
N ILE A 164 -6.48 4.68 -14.98
CA ILE A 164 -7.93 4.50 -14.73
C ILE A 164 -8.27 3.02 -14.49
N MET A 165 -7.69 2.13 -15.29
CA MET A 165 -7.92 0.69 -15.15
C MET A 165 -7.33 0.16 -13.83
N GLN A 166 -6.11 0.59 -13.46
CA GLN A 166 -5.51 0.21 -12.19
C GLN A 166 -6.34 0.73 -11.01
N MET A 167 -6.78 2.01 -11.05
CA MET A 167 -7.62 2.57 -10.01
C MET A 167 -8.96 1.85 -9.88
N ARG A 168 -9.60 1.51 -10.99
CA ARG A 168 -10.83 0.72 -10.98
C ARG A 168 -10.65 -0.65 -10.33
N ASP A 169 -9.50 -1.29 -10.56
CA ASP A 169 -9.18 -2.60 -9.96
C ASP A 169 -8.90 -2.49 -8.46
N LEU A 170 -8.29 -1.39 -8.01
CA LEU A 170 -7.88 -1.19 -6.61
C LEU A 170 -8.97 -0.53 -5.76
N PHE A 171 -9.90 0.20 -6.39
CA PHE A 171 -10.91 1.02 -5.72
C PHE A 171 -11.78 0.24 -4.72
N PRO A 172 -12.31 -0.96 -5.03
CA PRO A 172 -13.12 -1.72 -4.06
C PRO A 172 -12.36 -2.03 -2.77
N THR A 173 -11.12 -2.49 -2.91
CA THR A 173 -10.24 -2.80 -1.77
C THR A 173 -9.89 -1.54 -0.97
N LEU A 174 -9.63 -0.42 -1.66
CA LEU A 174 -9.35 0.86 -1.04
C LEU A 174 -10.53 1.34 -0.18
N VAL A 175 -11.74 1.30 -0.74
CA VAL A 175 -12.96 1.72 -0.02
C VAL A 175 -13.20 0.89 1.23
N VAL A 176 -13.12 -0.45 1.12
CA VAL A 176 -13.31 -1.34 2.29
C VAL A 176 -12.24 -1.09 3.34
N SER A 177 -10.98 -0.85 2.94
CA SER A 177 -9.88 -0.54 3.87
C SER A 177 -10.06 0.81 4.56
N LEU A 178 -10.58 1.83 3.85
CA LEU A 178 -10.89 3.14 4.45
C LEU A 178 -12.09 3.06 5.39
N LEU A 179 -13.13 2.30 5.06
CA LEU A 179 -14.27 2.05 5.97
C LEU A 179 -13.80 1.34 7.24
N MET A 180 -12.93 0.34 7.12
CA MET A 180 -12.29 -0.31 8.26
C MET A 180 -11.50 0.69 9.12
N PHE A 181 -10.72 1.58 8.48
CA PHE A 181 -9.96 2.63 9.17
C PHE A 181 -10.87 3.53 10.01
N VAL A 182 -11.97 4.04 9.43
CA VAL A 182 -12.95 4.88 10.13
C VAL A 182 -13.61 4.14 11.29
N LEU A 183 -13.98 2.87 11.07
CA LEU A 183 -14.59 2.04 12.09
C LEU A 183 -13.65 1.80 13.29
N VAL A 184 -12.37 1.52 13.04
CA VAL A 184 -11.39 1.34 14.13
C VAL A 184 -11.11 2.65 14.84
N LEU A 185 -11.08 3.80 14.14
CA LEU A 185 -10.97 5.11 14.78
C LEU A 185 -12.17 5.42 15.69
N SER A 186 -13.39 5.06 15.29
CA SER A 186 -14.59 5.29 16.12
C SER A 186 -14.53 4.52 17.44
N LEU A 187 -13.92 3.32 17.44
CA LEU A 187 -13.69 2.56 18.66
C LEU A 187 -12.80 3.29 19.68
N GLN A 188 -11.81 4.05 19.20
CA GLN A 188 -10.91 4.82 20.08
C GLN A 188 -11.63 5.94 20.82
N TRP A 189 -12.72 6.47 20.26
CA TRP A 189 -13.53 7.49 20.93
C TRP A 189 -14.47 6.89 22.00
N MET A 190 -14.77 5.60 21.90
CA MET A 190 -15.69 4.92 22.83
C MET A 190 -14.98 4.31 24.04
N THR A 191 -13.66 4.14 23.99
CA THR A 191 -12.91 3.41 25.03
C THR A 191 -11.63 4.16 25.40
N GLU A 192 -11.39 4.39 26.69
CA GLU A 192 -10.18 5.06 27.19
C GLU A 192 -9.02 4.05 27.41
N ASN A 193 -9.31 2.77 27.52
CA ASN A 193 -8.30 1.73 27.77
C ASN A 193 -7.46 1.47 26.52
N LEU A 194 -6.16 1.80 26.59
CA LEU A 194 -5.19 1.67 25.49
C LEU A 194 -5.07 0.24 24.93
N TYR A 195 -5.11 -0.75 25.81
CA TYR A 195 -5.04 -2.16 25.37
C TYR A 195 -6.32 -2.58 24.66
N ALA A 196 -7.46 -2.13 25.12
CA ALA A 196 -8.75 -2.37 24.46
C ALA A 196 -8.82 -1.66 23.10
N GLN A 197 -8.28 -0.44 22.98
CA GLN A 197 -8.15 0.27 21.69
C GLN A 197 -7.26 -0.48 20.72
N LEU A 198 -6.11 -0.97 21.15
CA LEU A 198 -5.16 -1.68 20.29
C LEU A 198 -5.68 -3.06 19.86
N LEU A 199 -5.97 -3.94 20.84
CA LEU A 199 -6.39 -5.32 20.55
C LEU A 199 -7.80 -5.36 19.94
N GLY A 200 -8.73 -4.58 20.51
CA GLY A 200 -10.07 -4.41 19.96
C GLY A 200 -10.05 -3.85 18.54
N GLY A 201 -9.20 -2.86 18.27
CA GLY A 201 -9.02 -2.29 16.93
C GLY A 201 -8.49 -3.31 15.91
N ILE A 202 -7.52 -4.14 16.30
CA ILE A 202 -7.00 -5.20 15.43
C ILE A 202 -8.07 -6.28 15.16
N ILE A 203 -8.74 -6.77 16.20
CA ILE A 203 -9.77 -7.83 16.07
C ILE A 203 -10.97 -7.31 15.27
N LEU A 204 -11.50 -6.16 15.61
CA LEU A 204 -12.65 -5.55 14.96
C LEU A 204 -12.33 -5.15 13.52
N GLY A 205 -11.15 -4.57 13.27
CA GLY A 205 -10.72 -4.19 11.94
C GLY A 205 -10.54 -5.40 11.01
N SER A 206 -9.80 -6.41 11.46
CA SER A 206 -9.60 -7.64 10.68
C SER A 206 -10.90 -8.40 10.47
N GLY A 207 -11.74 -8.54 11.49
CA GLY A 207 -13.06 -9.16 11.40
C GLY A 207 -13.98 -8.46 10.42
N PHE A 208 -14.07 -7.13 10.50
CA PHE A 208 -14.85 -6.31 9.56
C PHE A 208 -14.36 -6.48 8.12
N TYR A 209 -13.04 -6.35 7.90
CA TYR A 209 -12.46 -6.48 6.56
C TYR A 209 -12.75 -7.85 5.93
N LEU A 210 -12.52 -8.93 6.68
CA LEU A 210 -12.77 -10.28 6.21
C LEU A 210 -14.27 -10.55 5.99
N ALA A 211 -15.14 -10.06 6.87
CA ALA A 211 -16.58 -10.20 6.73
C ALA A 211 -17.10 -9.49 5.46
N VAL A 212 -16.73 -8.21 5.27
CA VAL A 212 -17.17 -7.41 4.12
C VAL A 212 -16.62 -8.00 2.81
N THR A 213 -15.34 -8.37 2.74
CA THR A 213 -14.77 -8.97 1.53
C THR A 213 -15.36 -10.34 1.19
N ARG A 214 -15.79 -11.11 2.21
CA ARG A 214 -16.53 -12.37 2.02
C ARG A 214 -17.94 -12.13 1.50
N ILE A 215 -18.66 -11.16 2.04
CA ILE A 215 -20.02 -10.78 1.60
C ILE A 215 -19.97 -10.26 0.16
N LEU A 216 -19.02 -9.41 -0.17
CA LEU A 216 -18.83 -8.87 -1.51
C LEU A 216 -18.19 -9.86 -2.49
N ARG A 217 -17.87 -11.09 -2.04
CA ARG A 217 -17.28 -12.17 -2.85
C ARG A 217 -16.03 -11.76 -3.61
N PHE A 218 -15.09 -11.09 -2.93
CA PHE A 218 -13.82 -10.72 -3.54
C PHE A 218 -13.07 -11.97 -4.01
N GLN A 219 -12.67 -11.96 -5.28
CA GLN A 219 -11.91 -13.08 -5.89
C GLN A 219 -10.57 -13.30 -5.20
N GLU A 220 -9.94 -12.23 -4.73
CA GLU A 220 -8.65 -12.20 -4.02
C GLU A 220 -8.69 -13.05 -2.74
N LEU A 221 -9.82 -13.02 -2.01
CA LEU A 221 -10.02 -13.85 -0.82
C LEU A 221 -10.03 -15.34 -1.18
N GLN A 222 -10.75 -15.71 -2.23
CA GLN A 222 -10.82 -17.12 -2.68
C GLN A 222 -9.47 -17.63 -3.18
N GLU A 223 -8.72 -16.77 -3.88
CA GLU A 223 -7.38 -17.10 -4.35
C GLU A 223 -6.39 -17.32 -3.22
N LEU A 224 -6.39 -16.47 -2.19
CA LEU A 224 -5.59 -16.68 -1.00
C LEU A 224 -5.92 -18.01 -0.31
N PHE A 225 -7.20 -18.31 -0.09
CA PHE A 225 -7.59 -19.59 0.49
C PHE A 225 -7.16 -20.78 -0.36
N SER A 226 -7.24 -20.68 -1.69
CA SER A 226 -6.80 -21.76 -2.58
C SER A 226 -5.28 -22.03 -2.50
N LEU A 227 -4.49 -20.99 -2.24
CA LEU A 227 -3.03 -21.13 -2.05
C LEU A 227 -2.68 -21.83 -0.73
N PHE A 228 -3.47 -21.59 0.33
CA PHE A 228 -3.27 -22.26 1.62
C PHE A 228 -3.84 -23.70 1.63
N SER A 229 -4.89 -23.99 0.85
CA SER A 229 -5.51 -25.32 0.78
C SER A 229 -4.73 -26.32 -0.10
N LYS A 230 -3.78 -25.87 -0.93
CA LYS A 230 -2.95 -26.74 -1.79
C LYS A 230 -1.65 -27.21 -1.10
N ARG A 231 -1.49 -26.95 0.18
CA ARG A 231 -0.46 -27.55 1.04
C ARG A 231 -1.06 -28.68 1.87
#